data_4c436a621039f5d48e82b4075c3950e1
#
_entry.id   4c436a621039f5d48e82b4075c3950e1
#
_cell.length_a   1.000
_cell.length_b   1.000
_cell.length_c   1.000
_cell.angle_alpha   90.00
_cell.angle_beta   90.00
_cell.angle_gamma   90.00
#
_symmetry.space_group_name_H-M   'P 1'
#
loop_
_entity.id
_entity.type
_entity.pdbx_description
1 polymer ?
#
loop_
_entity_poly.entity_id
_entity_poly.type
_entity_poly.pdbx_seq_one_letter_code
_entity_poly.pdbx_strand_id
1 'polypeptide(L)'
;MGLKNKKGAALLQVLLVTVVLAGMATMLLRASLSRSTSARQTRRTVSAQLLVHSCMVEVNALWSAKKPEVFQRDMSQCLMYCKTAGSGTCANAQQERSYTCQEQLINGVKYTVTANFENEPEGDQCKLTYEISSEKDVL
;
A
#
# COMPACT_ATOMS: atom_id res chain seq x y z
N MET A 1 42.09 12.68 58.96
CA MET A 1 42.15 12.97 57.51
C MET A 1 41.15 12.14 56.69
N GLY A 2 39.94 11.84 57.13
CA GLY A 2 39.04 10.90 56.45
C GLY A 2 37.73 11.48 55.89
N LEU A 3 37.40 12.72 56.13
CA LEU A 3 36.05 13.27 55.78
C LEU A 3 35.96 14.02 54.43
N LYS A 4 37.08 14.46 53.85
CA LYS A 4 37.11 15.17 52.59
C LYS A 4 36.89 14.25 51.40
N ASN A 5 37.23 12.96 51.47
CA ASN A 5 37.04 12.00 50.37
C ASN A 5 35.60 11.46 50.24
N LYS A 6 34.79 11.48 51.28
CA LYS A 6 33.43 10.97 51.24
C LYS A 6 32.47 11.85 50.43
N LYS A 7 32.67 13.16 50.44
CA LYS A 7 31.86 14.11 49.66
C LYS A 7 32.14 14.00 48.16
N GLY A 8 33.38 13.76 47.75
CA GLY A 8 33.75 13.55 46.36
C GLY A 8 33.23 12.22 45.78
N ALA A 9 33.28 11.16 46.59
CA ALA A 9 32.75 9.85 46.17
C ALA A 9 31.22 9.87 45.98
N ALA A 10 30.50 10.57 46.86
CA ALA A 10 29.04 10.70 46.70
C ALA A 10 28.65 11.48 45.44
N LEU A 11 29.41 12.52 45.10
CA LEU A 11 29.14 13.32 43.89
C LEU A 11 29.43 12.52 42.62
N LEU A 12 30.49 11.72 42.58
CA LEU A 12 30.82 10.80 41.52
C LEU A 12 29.74 9.74 41.33
N GLN A 13 29.23 9.20 42.44
CA GLN A 13 28.17 8.19 42.41
C GLN A 13 26.85 8.75 41.83
N VAL A 14 26.47 9.96 42.22
CA VAL A 14 25.26 10.62 41.67
C VAL A 14 25.44 10.90 40.19
N LEU A 15 26.61 11.37 39.76
CA LEU A 15 26.89 11.65 38.37
C LEU A 15 26.84 10.37 37.51
N LEU A 16 27.37 9.26 38.03
CA LEU A 16 27.33 7.97 37.34
C LEU A 16 25.90 7.47 37.19
N VAL A 17 25.08 7.56 38.24
CA VAL A 17 23.67 7.15 38.20
C VAL A 17 22.87 8.01 37.21
N THR A 18 23.09 9.32 37.16
CA THR A 18 22.41 10.22 36.23
C THR A 18 22.76 9.90 34.77
N VAL A 19 24.03 9.60 34.47
CA VAL A 19 24.47 9.22 33.13
C VAL A 19 23.82 7.87 32.69
N VAL A 20 23.77 6.89 33.59
CA VAL A 20 23.14 5.61 33.32
C VAL A 20 21.63 5.77 33.06
N LEU A 21 20.95 6.55 33.90
CA LEU A 21 19.51 6.82 33.71
C LEU A 21 19.24 7.58 32.42
N ALA A 22 20.05 8.57 32.07
CA ALA A 22 19.93 9.28 30.79
C ALA A 22 20.16 8.34 29.61
N GLY A 23 21.13 7.43 29.68
CA GLY A 23 21.35 6.40 28.66
C GLY A 23 20.17 5.46 28.50
N MET A 24 19.59 4.99 29.59
CA MET A 24 18.38 4.16 29.53
C MET A 24 17.17 4.89 28.92
N ALA A 25 16.97 6.15 29.31
CA ALA A 25 15.89 6.96 28.78
C ALA A 25 16.00 7.16 27.26
N THR A 26 17.19 7.41 26.74
CA THR A 26 17.43 7.56 25.30
C THR A 26 17.19 6.26 24.53
N MET A 27 17.57 5.10 25.10
CA MET A 27 17.29 3.80 24.47
C MET A 27 15.79 3.50 24.41
N LEU A 28 15.05 3.77 25.46
CA LEU A 28 13.60 3.60 25.50
C LEU A 28 12.89 4.51 24.48
N LEU A 29 13.35 5.76 24.38
CA LEU A 29 12.80 6.70 23.40
C LEU A 29 13.03 6.23 21.97
N ARG A 30 14.23 5.78 21.63
CA ARG A 30 14.55 5.22 20.32
C ARG A 30 13.72 3.98 19.99
N ALA A 31 13.55 3.08 20.95
CA ALA A 31 12.71 1.89 20.76
C ALA A 31 11.24 2.25 20.54
N SER A 32 10.71 3.23 21.25
CA SER A 32 9.34 3.72 21.06
C SER A 32 9.12 4.38 19.70
N LEU A 33 10.07 5.22 19.26
CA LEU A 33 10.01 5.85 17.93
C LEU A 33 10.09 4.82 16.81
N SER A 34 10.97 3.83 16.92
CA SER A 34 11.10 2.76 15.93
C SER A 34 9.79 1.96 15.80
N ARG A 35 9.14 1.63 16.91
CA ARG A 35 7.83 0.95 16.87
C ARG A 35 6.74 1.81 16.23
N SER A 36 6.71 3.10 16.50
CA SER A 36 5.73 4.02 15.94
C SER A 36 5.90 4.16 14.42
N THR A 37 7.12 4.28 13.92
CA THR A 37 7.40 4.37 12.48
C THR A 37 7.07 3.08 11.76
N SER A 38 7.44 1.93 12.33
CA SER A 38 7.10 0.62 11.79
C SER A 38 5.57 0.41 11.70
N ALA A 39 4.83 0.77 12.74
CA ALA A 39 3.37 0.66 12.74
C ALA A 39 2.71 1.54 11.65
N ARG A 40 3.22 2.75 11.42
CA ARG A 40 2.73 3.63 10.34
C ARG A 40 3.02 3.06 8.97
N GLN A 41 4.21 2.50 8.76
CA GLN A 41 4.59 1.88 7.51
C GLN A 41 3.74 0.64 7.22
N THR A 42 3.51 -0.21 8.22
CA THR A 42 2.63 -1.39 8.10
C THR A 42 1.20 -0.98 7.75
N ARG A 43 0.65 0.05 8.37
CA ARG A 43 -0.69 0.55 8.02
C ARG A 43 -0.78 1.01 6.56
N ARG A 44 0.23 1.70 6.05
CA ARG A 44 0.25 2.16 4.64
C ARG A 44 0.30 0.98 3.67
N THR A 45 1.14 0.00 3.93
CA THR A 45 1.24 -1.20 3.07
C THR A 45 -0.03 -2.02 3.09
N VAL A 46 -0.65 -2.23 4.25
CA VAL A 46 -1.93 -2.95 4.38
C VAL A 46 -3.05 -2.21 3.65
N SER A 47 -3.11 -0.88 3.78
CA SER A 47 -4.12 -0.09 3.06
C SER A 47 -3.93 -0.16 1.54
N ALA A 48 -2.70 -0.09 1.05
CA ALA A 48 -2.40 -0.23 -0.37
C ALA A 48 -2.78 -1.63 -0.90
N GLN A 49 -2.44 -2.68 -0.17
CA GLN A 49 -2.83 -4.04 -0.52
C GLN A 49 -4.35 -4.23 -0.56
N LEU A 50 -5.06 -3.63 0.38
CA LEU A 50 -6.52 -3.71 0.42
C LEU A 50 -7.15 -3.01 -0.78
N LEU A 51 -6.64 -1.84 -1.18
CA LEU A 51 -7.09 -1.10 -2.36
C LEU A 51 -6.88 -1.91 -3.63
N VAL A 52 -5.70 -2.49 -3.82
CA VAL A 52 -5.39 -3.35 -4.97
C VAL A 52 -6.28 -4.57 -4.98
N HIS A 53 -6.47 -5.22 -3.83
CA HIS A 53 -7.34 -6.41 -3.73
C HIS A 53 -8.80 -6.09 -4.06
N SER A 54 -9.30 -4.95 -3.60
CA SER A 54 -10.64 -4.47 -3.95
C SER A 54 -10.80 -4.27 -5.45
N CYS A 55 -9.81 -3.67 -6.10
CA CYS A 55 -9.79 -3.50 -7.55
C CYS A 55 -9.71 -4.84 -8.30
N MET A 56 -8.90 -5.79 -7.82
CA MET A 56 -8.86 -7.15 -8.38
C MET A 56 -10.23 -7.83 -8.33
N VAL A 57 -10.92 -7.74 -7.21
CA VAL A 57 -12.27 -8.31 -7.05
C VAL A 57 -13.25 -7.65 -8.01
N GLU A 58 -13.19 -6.34 -8.18
CA GLU A 58 -14.04 -5.60 -9.11
C GLU A 58 -13.78 -6.03 -10.56
N VAL A 59 -12.52 -6.09 -10.99
CA VAL A 59 -12.15 -6.56 -12.34
C VAL A 59 -12.59 -8.00 -12.59
N ASN A 60 -12.38 -8.89 -11.62
CA ASN A 60 -12.82 -10.28 -11.71
C ASN A 60 -14.35 -10.40 -11.78
N ALA A 61 -15.07 -9.58 -11.03
CA ALA A 61 -16.53 -9.55 -11.07
C ALA A 61 -17.05 -9.09 -12.45
N LEU A 62 -16.44 -8.07 -13.03
CA LEU A 62 -16.77 -7.59 -14.37
C LEU A 62 -16.48 -8.65 -15.45
N TRP A 63 -15.36 -9.34 -15.36
CA TRP A 63 -15.03 -10.42 -16.30
C TRP A 63 -15.96 -11.62 -16.16
N SER A 64 -16.25 -12.07 -14.96
CA SER A 64 -17.12 -13.22 -14.71
C SER A 64 -18.57 -12.97 -15.09
N ALA A 65 -19.02 -11.72 -15.13
CA ALA A 65 -20.34 -11.34 -15.58
C ALA A 65 -20.50 -11.36 -17.12
N LYS A 66 -19.41 -11.47 -17.88
CA LYS A 66 -19.42 -11.52 -19.34
C LYS A 66 -19.84 -12.90 -19.83
N LYS A 67 -20.40 -12.95 -21.06
CA LYS A 67 -20.65 -14.22 -21.73
C LYS A 67 -19.34 -14.97 -21.96
N PRO A 68 -19.32 -16.31 -21.94
CA PRO A 68 -18.11 -17.11 -22.09
C PRO A 68 -17.26 -16.77 -23.31
N GLU A 69 -17.90 -16.51 -24.44
CA GLU A 69 -17.24 -16.15 -25.71
C GLU A 69 -16.53 -14.81 -25.64
N VAL A 70 -17.16 -13.81 -24.99
CA VAL A 70 -16.60 -12.47 -24.77
C VAL A 70 -15.45 -12.54 -23.78
N PHE A 71 -15.61 -13.31 -22.71
CA PHE A 71 -14.58 -13.54 -21.72
C PHE A 71 -13.32 -14.15 -22.32
N GLN A 72 -13.46 -15.22 -23.11
CA GLN A 72 -12.32 -15.87 -23.78
C GLN A 72 -11.61 -14.93 -24.74
N ARG A 73 -12.37 -14.15 -25.52
CA ARG A 73 -11.79 -13.15 -26.42
C ARG A 73 -11.00 -12.10 -25.65
N ASP A 74 -11.58 -11.51 -24.62
CA ASP A 74 -10.95 -10.45 -23.84
C ASP A 74 -9.69 -10.97 -23.11
N MET A 75 -9.73 -12.19 -22.61
CA MET A 75 -8.57 -12.85 -21.99
C MET A 75 -7.45 -13.12 -22.99
N SER A 76 -7.79 -13.63 -24.17
CA SER A 76 -6.80 -13.94 -25.21
C SER A 76 -6.09 -12.70 -25.76
N GLN A 77 -6.78 -11.56 -25.79
CA GLN A 77 -6.25 -10.29 -26.28
C GLN A 77 -5.69 -9.40 -25.17
N CYS A 78 -5.84 -9.81 -23.91
CA CYS A 78 -5.44 -9.02 -22.73
C CYS A 78 -6.02 -7.60 -22.75
N LEU A 79 -7.32 -7.50 -22.98
CA LEU A 79 -8.03 -6.23 -23.12
C LEU A 79 -9.31 -6.25 -22.28
N MET A 80 -9.73 -5.07 -21.85
CA MET A 80 -11.03 -4.89 -21.23
C MET A 80 -11.95 -4.15 -22.19
N TYR A 81 -12.65 -4.90 -23.05
CA TYR A 81 -13.48 -4.31 -24.09
C TYR A 81 -14.74 -3.63 -23.56
N CYS A 82 -15.29 -4.11 -22.44
CA CYS A 82 -16.55 -3.59 -21.94
C CYS A 82 -16.47 -3.30 -20.45
N LYS A 83 -16.70 -2.05 -20.08
CA LYS A 83 -16.83 -1.66 -18.66
C LYS A 83 -18.17 -2.10 -18.05
N THR A 84 -19.20 -2.34 -18.84
CA THR A 84 -20.54 -2.69 -18.36
C THR A 84 -20.75 -4.20 -18.39
N ALA A 85 -21.04 -4.74 -17.20
CA ALA A 85 -21.44 -6.13 -17.06
C ALA A 85 -22.69 -6.43 -17.90
N GLY A 86 -22.66 -7.48 -18.68
CA GLY A 86 -23.83 -8.02 -19.37
C GLY A 86 -24.16 -7.47 -20.75
N SER A 87 -23.48 -6.47 -21.27
CA SER A 87 -23.69 -6.07 -22.67
C SER A 87 -22.91 -6.99 -23.61
N GLY A 88 -23.61 -7.89 -24.27
CA GLY A 88 -23.00 -8.82 -25.25
C GLY A 88 -22.42 -8.16 -26.49
N THR A 89 -22.69 -6.89 -26.68
CA THR A 89 -22.22 -6.06 -27.79
C THR A 89 -21.84 -4.71 -27.25
N CYS A 90 -20.55 -4.53 -27.00
CA CYS A 90 -20.03 -3.19 -26.88
C CYS A 90 -19.97 -2.60 -28.27
N ALA A 91 -20.92 -1.76 -28.61
CA ALA A 91 -21.12 -1.25 -29.96
C ALA A 91 -19.96 -0.42 -30.51
N ASN A 92 -19.06 0.05 -29.65
CA ASN A 92 -17.80 0.69 -30.00
C ASN A 92 -16.78 0.29 -28.93
N ALA A 93 -16.39 -0.96 -28.95
CA ALA A 93 -15.36 -1.47 -28.05
C ALA A 93 -14.04 -0.77 -28.35
N GLN A 94 -13.82 0.34 -27.71
CA GLN A 94 -12.49 0.87 -27.57
C GLN A 94 -11.67 -0.18 -26.86
N GLN A 95 -10.58 -0.59 -27.48
CA GLN A 95 -9.61 -1.51 -26.91
C GLN A 95 -8.97 -0.84 -25.69
N GLU A 96 -9.63 -0.94 -24.56
CA GLU A 96 -9.13 -0.35 -23.33
C GLU A 96 -8.15 -1.33 -22.68
N ARG A 97 -6.91 -0.91 -22.60
CA ARG A 97 -5.84 -1.62 -21.89
C ARG A 97 -5.71 -1.17 -20.44
N SER A 98 -6.59 -0.33 -19.97
CA SER A 98 -6.64 0.12 -18.59
C SER A 98 -8.07 0.21 -18.09
N TYR A 99 -8.28 -0.12 -16.84
CA TYR A 99 -9.55 0.00 -16.14
C TYR A 99 -9.35 0.72 -14.83
N THR A 100 -10.09 1.79 -14.61
CA THR A 100 -10.08 2.53 -13.35
C THR A 100 -11.18 2.03 -12.44
N CYS A 101 -10.79 1.46 -11.31
CA CYS A 101 -11.71 0.96 -10.29
C CYS A 101 -12.40 2.10 -9.53
N GLN A 102 -13.43 1.77 -8.76
CA GLN A 102 -14.15 2.75 -7.95
C GLN A 102 -13.22 3.48 -7.00
N GLU A 103 -13.40 4.79 -6.93
CA GLU A 103 -12.69 5.64 -5.96
C GLU A 103 -13.01 5.21 -4.53
N GLN A 104 -11.97 5.13 -3.70
CA GLN A 104 -12.11 4.83 -2.29
C GLN A 104 -11.61 5.98 -1.42
N LEU A 105 -12.44 6.35 -0.44
CA LEU A 105 -12.11 7.41 0.51
C LEU A 105 -11.51 6.79 1.77
N ILE A 106 -10.22 7.05 2.02
CA ILE A 106 -9.53 6.59 3.23
C ILE A 106 -8.97 7.81 3.96
N ASN A 107 -9.43 8.02 5.18
CA ASN A 107 -9.01 9.17 6.03
C ASN A 107 -9.17 10.53 5.35
N GLY A 108 -10.22 10.72 4.55
CA GLY A 108 -10.48 11.97 3.84
C GLY A 108 -9.64 12.19 2.57
N VAL A 109 -8.84 11.20 2.16
CA VAL A 109 -8.09 11.22 0.90
C VAL A 109 -8.72 10.25 -0.07
N LYS A 110 -8.97 10.70 -1.28
CA LYS A 110 -9.46 9.84 -2.36
C LYS A 110 -8.32 9.08 -3.00
N TYR A 111 -8.50 7.77 -3.11
CA TYR A 111 -7.58 6.86 -3.78
C TYR A 111 -8.27 6.24 -4.98
N THR A 112 -7.56 6.20 -6.08
CA THR A 112 -7.99 5.57 -7.31
C THR A 112 -6.99 4.50 -7.69
N VAL A 113 -7.47 3.31 -8.03
CA VAL A 113 -6.64 2.20 -8.49
C VAL A 113 -6.93 1.96 -9.95
N THR A 114 -5.91 1.95 -10.78
CA THR A 114 -6.02 1.64 -12.21
C THR A 114 -5.35 0.30 -12.47
N ALA A 115 -6.10 -0.62 -13.05
CA ALA A 115 -5.60 -1.89 -13.53
C ALA A 115 -5.15 -1.72 -14.99
N ASN A 116 -3.88 -2.00 -15.25
CA ASN A 116 -3.30 -1.98 -16.58
C ASN A 116 -3.13 -3.41 -17.10
N PHE A 117 -3.54 -3.65 -18.34
CA PHE A 117 -3.47 -4.94 -19.01
C PHE A 117 -2.29 -4.92 -19.97
N GLU A 118 -1.29 -5.73 -19.69
CA GLU A 118 -0.08 -5.84 -20.50
C GLU A 118 0.02 -7.23 -21.10
N ASN A 119 0.28 -7.30 -22.40
CA ASN A 119 0.56 -8.55 -23.08
C ASN A 119 2.04 -8.87 -22.92
N GLU A 120 2.36 -10.01 -22.31
CA GLU A 120 3.77 -10.43 -22.22
C GLU A 120 4.26 -10.92 -23.58
N PRO A 121 5.41 -10.41 -24.09
CA PRO A 121 5.90 -10.76 -25.43
C PRO A 121 6.37 -12.22 -25.58
N GLU A 122 6.57 -12.93 -24.49
CA GLU A 122 7.06 -14.31 -24.48
C GLU A 122 6.04 -15.39 -24.11
N GLY A 123 4.78 -15.03 -23.88
CA GLY A 123 3.76 -16.00 -23.49
C GLY A 123 2.35 -15.49 -23.76
N ASP A 124 1.44 -16.42 -24.02
CA ASP A 124 -0.01 -16.15 -24.13
C ASP A 124 -0.65 -15.74 -22.78
N GLN A 125 0.11 -15.10 -21.89
CA GLN A 125 -0.36 -14.70 -20.58
C GLN A 125 -0.62 -13.21 -20.50
N CYS A 126 -1.79 -12.87 -20.00
CA CYS A 126 -2.18 -11.52 -19.70
C CYS A 126 -1.66 -11.13 -18.31
N LYS A 127 -0.81 -10.12 -18.25
CA LYS A 127 -0.29 -9.56 -17.01
C LYS A 127 -1.11 -8.35 -16.61
N LEU A 128 -1.59 -8.37 -15.37
CA LEU A 128 -2.26 -7.23 -14.78
C LEU A 128 -1.32 -6.53 -13.79
N THR A 129 -1.15 -5.24 -14.00
CA THR A 129 -0.43 -4.36 -13.07
C THR A 129 -1.41 -3.35 -12.50
N TYR A 130 -1.24 -2.99 -11.23
CA TYR A 130 -2.12 -2.08 -10.53
C TYR A 130 -1.35 -0.86 -10.08
N GLU A 131 -1.84 0.31 -10.48
CA GLU A 131 -1.29 1.60 -10.07
C GLU A 131 -2.25 2.30 -9.13
N ILE A 132 -1.74 2.80 -8.01
CA ILE A 132 -2.51 3.55 -7.02
C ILE A 132 -2.16 5.03 -7.16
N SER A 133 -3.16 5.86 -7.41
CA SER A 133 -3.04 7.32 -7.39
C SER A 133 -3.85 7.90 -6.24
N SER A 134 -3.38 8.99 -5.65
CA SER A 134 -4.10 9.74 -4.63
C SER A 134 -4.34 11.18 -5.08
N GLU A 135 -5.43 11.80 -4.63
CA GLU A 135 -5.74 13.19 -4.96
C GLU A 135 -4.66 14.19 -4.50
N LYS A 136 -3.77 13.77 -3.58
CA LYS A 136 -2.63 14.58 -3.12
C LYS A 136 -1.44 14.61 -4.09
N ASP A 137 -1.36 13.64 -4.99
CA ASP A 137 -0.23 13.53 -5.93
C ASP A 137 -0.44 14.37 -7.21
N VAL A 138 -1.56 15.08 -7.29
CA VAL A 138 -1.95 15.93 -8.45
C VAL A 138 -1.62 17.41 -8.21
N LEU A 139 -1.06 17.75 -7.06
CA LEU A 139 -0.56 19.10 -6.73
C LEU A 139 0.98 19.08 -6.70
#